data_8750ca23dbf6ba9ffaa9371abec5fd0a
#
_entry.id   8750ca23dbf6ba9ffaa9371abec5fd0a
#
_cell.length_a   1.000
_cell.length_b   1.000
_cell.length_c   1.000
_cell.angle_alpha   90.00
_cell.angle_beta   90.00
_cell.angle_gamma   90.00
#
_symmetry.space_group_name_H-M   'P 1'
#
loop_
_entity.id
_entity.type
_entity.pdbx_description
1 polymer ?
#
loop_
_entity_poly.entity_id
_entity_poly.type
_entity_poly.pdbx_seq_one_letter_code
_entity_poly.pdbx_strand_id
1 'polypeptide(L)'
;MTVADLWFDPSCPYTWVTARWLMEVRKVRPVEVRWHVMSLSVLNEGRDDDPEGDPEGYLWIPARICAAVQRDHGQQALERFYTALWTTGTGDWIGDLRTALSAAGLPVELAEAGLGTGYDDVVRASHAEGIALIGGDHVGTPIVAVTREDGERVVFFGPVVSRAPTGEQAARLWDGTLLVAGTPGFHELKGRPHEEPHTT
;
A
#
# COMPACT_ATOMS: atom_id res chain seq x y z
N MET A 1 -2.24 20.01 -9.31
CA MET A 1 -2.13 18.55 -9.60
C MET A 1 -2.58 17.80 -8.36
N THR A 2 -3.49 16.86 -8.54
CA THR A 2 -3.99 16.02 -7.45
C THR A 2 -2.90 15.04 -6.97
N VAL A 3 -2.76 14.89 -5.65
CA VAL A 3 -1.80 13.96 -5.03
C VAL A 3 -2.58 12.87 -4.31
N ALA A 4 -2.22 11.62 -4.56
CA ALA A 4 -2.74 10.44 -3.87
C ALA A 4 -1.61 9.79 -3.04
N ASP A 5 -1.70 9.90 -1.74
CA ASP A 5 -0.84 9.21 -0.78
C ASP A 5 -1.44 7.83 -0.50
N LEU A 6 -0.69 6.76 -0.72
CA LEU A 6 -1.10 5.38 -0.46
C LEU A 6 -0.25 4.78 0.66
N TRP A 7 -0.89 4.42 1.77
CA TRP A 7 -0.27 3.58 2.81
C TRP A 7 -0.53 2.11 2.49
N PHE A 8 0.56 1.37 2.33
CA PHE A 8 0.51 -0.02 1.88
C PHE A 8 1.36 -0.94 2.76
N ASP A 9 0.84 -2.12 3.09
CA ASP A 9 1.66 -3.23 3.53
C ASP A 9 2.19 -3.97 2.30
N PRO A 10 3.52 -4.17 2.20
CA PRO A 10 4.11 -4.79 1.01
C PRO A 10 3.68 -6.23 0.76
N SER A 11 3.18 -6.93 1.80
CA SER A 11 2.75 -8.33 1.71
C SER A 11 1.26 -8.50 1.48
N CYS A 12 0.46 -7.41 1.53
CA CYS A 12 -0.98 -7.50 1.37
C CYS A 12 -1.39 -7.57 -0.12
N PRO A 13 -1.97 -8.69 -0.59
CA PRO A 13 -2.32 -8.85 -2.00
C PRO A 13 -3.44 -7.91 -2.46
N TYR A 14 -4.42 -7.61 -1.60
CA TYR A 14 -5.47 -6.63 -1.94
C TYR A 14 -4.90 -5.22 -2.08
N THR A 15 -3.96 -4.86 -1.23
CA THR A 15 -3.28 -3.55 -1.34
C THR A 15 -2.48 -3.46 -2.63
N TRP A 16 -1.84 -4.54 -3.06
CA TRP A 16 -1.17 -4.60 -4.36
C TRP A 16 -2.14 -4.37 -5.52
N VAL A 17 -3.32 -4.98 -5.50
CA VAL A 17 -4.33 -4.75 -6.55
C VAL A 17 -4.79 -3.28 -6.56
N THR A 18 -4.97 -2.67 -5.39
CA THR A 18 -5.30 -1.23 -5.27
C THR A 18 -4.16 -0.35 -5.77
N ALA A 19 -2.91 -0.70 -5.46
CA ALA A 19 -1.72 0.00 -5.97
C ALA A 19 -1.67 -0.03 -7.51
N ARG A 20 -1.91 -1.18 -8.12
CA ARG A 20 -2.02 -1.32 -9.58
C ARG A 20 -3.13 -0.44 -10.17
N TRP A 21 -4.28 -0.40 -9.50
CA TRP A 21 -5.35 0.51 -9.92
C TRP A 21 -4.89 1.98 -9.90
N LEU A 22 -4.20 2.45 -8.86
CA LEU A 22 -3.66 3.82 -8.81
C LEU A 22 -2.61 4.07 -9.92
N MET A 23 -1.79 3.07 -10.23
CA MET A 23 -0.86 3.14 -11.36
C MET A 23 -1.60 3.26 -12.71
N GLU A 24 -2.77 2.65 -12.86
CA GLU A 24 -3.61 2.82 -14.05
C GLU A 24 -4.29 4.21 -14.07
N VAL A 25 -4.78 4.68 -12.91
CA VAL A 25 -5.40 6.01 -12.80
C VAL A 25 -4.47 7.11 -13.27
N ARG A 26 -3.21 7.11 -12.86
CA ARG A 26 -2.24 8.17 -13.25
C ARG A 26 -1.93 8.21 -14.75
N LYS A 27 -2.24 7.14 -15.51
CA LYS A 27 -2.11 7.14 -16.99
C LYS A 27 -3.21 7.94 -17.67
N VAL A 28 -4.35 8.13 -17.00
CA VAL A 28 -5.59 8.70 -17.58
C VAL A 28 -6.17 9.88 -16.78
N ARG A 29 -5.58 10.19 -15.64
CA ARG A 29 -5.90 11.36 -14.80
C ARG A 29 -4.59 12.02 -14.32
N PRO A 30 -4.58 13.35 -14.11
CA PRO A 30 -3.40 14.10 -13.63
C PRO A 30 -3.21 13.88 -12.12
N VAL A 31 -2.80 12.67 -11.74
CA VAL A 31 -2.59 12.24 -10.35
C VAL A 31 -1.13 11.85 -10.14
N GLU A 32 -0.51 12.42 -9.11
CA GLU A 32 0.76 11.96 -8.55
C GLU A 32 0.46 10.94 -7.46
N VAL A 33 1.10 9.76 -7.51
CA VAL A 33 0.98 8.75 -6.46
C VAL A 33 2.23 8.80 -5.58
N ARG A 34 2.04 8.89 -4.26
CA ARG A 34 3.09 8.80 -3.25
C ARG A 34 2.90 7.57 -2.39
N TRP A 35 3.98 6.90 -2.13
CA TRP A 35 4.01 5.60 -1.47
C TRP A 35 4.45 5.76 -0.02
N HIS A 36 3.69 5.19 0.92
CA HIS A 36 3.99 5.20 2.35
C HIS A 36 3.89 3.78 2.89
N VAL A 37 4.94 3.34 3.56
CA VAL A 37 4.96 1.99 4.13
C VAL A 37 4.02 1.93 5.34
N MET A 38 3.17 0.93 5.37
CA MET A 38 2.34 0.54 6.51
C MET A 38 2.63 -0.92 6.83
N SER A 39 2.31 -1.39 8.03
CA SER A 39 2.55 -2.78 8.43
C SER A 39 1.33 -3.35 9.15
N LEU A 40 0.84 -4.47 8.66
CA LEU A 40 -0.20 -5.26 9.32
C LEU A 40 0.33 -5.89 10.61
N SER A 41 1.64 -6.22 10.68
CA SER A 41 2.25 -6.66 11.93
C SER A 41 2.22 -5.58 13.01
N VAL A 42 2.39 -4.29 12.65
CA VAL A 42 2.23 -3.17 13.60
C VAL A 42 0.76 -3.01 14.00
N LEU A 43 -0.15 -3.09 13.03
CA LEU A 43 -1.59 -2.96 13.28
C LEU A 43 -2.12 -4.02 14.25
N ASN A 44 -1.62 -5.25 14.12
CA ASN A 44 -2.10 -6.41 14.85
C ASN A 44 -1.24 -6.74 16.09
N GLU A 45 -0.27 -5.89 16.40
CA GLU A 45 0.62 -6.07 17.55
C GLU A 45 -0.19 -6.11 18.86
N GLY A 46 0.05 -7.15 19.67
CA GLY A 46 -0.65 -7.37 20.94
C GLY A 46 -2.07 -7.96 20.81
N ARG A 47 -2.51 -8.33 19.63
CA ARG A 47 -3.76 -9.08 19.43
C ARG A 47 -3.54 -10.57 19.70
N ASP A 48 -4.53 -11.18 20.36
CA ASP A 48 -4.49 -12.63 20.69
C ASP A 48 -4.83 -13.51 19.47
N ASP A 49 -5.50 -12.95 18.45
CA ASP A 49 -6.07 -13.71 17.33
C ASP A 49 -5.20 -13.75 16.07
N ASP A 50 -4.00 -13.17 16.10
CA ASP A 50 -3.05 -13.13 14.95
C ASP A 50 -3.75 -13.26 13.58
N PRO A 51 -4.43 -12.20 13.12
CA PRO A 51 -5.25 -12.30 11.89
C PRO A 51 -4.41 -12.54 10.62
N GLU A 52 -3.10 -12.27 10.68
CA GLU A 52 -2.18 -12.48 9.56
C GLU A 52 -1.55 -13.87 9.54
N GLY A 53 -1.67 -14.64 10.63
CA GLY A 53 -1.03 -15.94 10.78
C GLY A 53 0.51 -15.86 10.74
N ASP A 54 1.07 -14.79 11.31
CA ASP A 54 2.51 -14.48 11.28
C ASP A 54 3.12 -14.42 12.70
N PRO A 55 3.08 -15.53 13.47
CA PRO A 55 3.59 -15.54 14.83
C PRO A 55 5.11 -15.30 14.92
N GLU A 56 5.83 -15.52 13.83
CA GLU A 56 7.28 -15.33 13.73
C GLU A 56 7.67 -13.91 13.29
N GLY A 57 6.71 -13.09 12.85
CA GLY A 57 6.94 -11.72 12.43
C GLY A 57 7.66 -11.58 11.08
N TYR A 58 7.48 -12.52 10.15
CA TYR A 58 8.10 -12.46 8.82
C TYR A 58 7.61 -11.28 7.98
N LEU A 59 6.40 -10.80 8.21
CA LEU A 59 5.84 -9.64 7.48
C LEU A 59 6.57 -8.33 7.80
N TRP A 60 7.30 -8.26 8.90
CA TRP A 60 8.20 -7.14 9.21
C TRP A 60 9.34 -7.00 8.19
N ILE A 61 9.83 -8.12 7.63
CA ILE A 61 11.01 -8.14 6.75
C ILE A 61 10.79 -7.27 5.51
N PRO A 62 9.75 -7.48 4.66
CA PRO A 62 9.52 -6.64 3.50
C PRO A 62 9.16 -5.19 3.87
N ALA A 63 8.48 -4.95 4.99
CA ALA A 63 8.15 -3.60 5.44
C ALA A 63 9.41 -2.79 5.79
N ARG A 64 10.38 -3.38 6.51
CA ARG A 64 11.67 -2.77 6.83
C ARG A 64 12.48 -2.46 5.58
N ILE A 65 12.52 -3.39 4.61
CA ILE A 65 13.23 -3.17 3.34
C ILE A 65 12.57 -2.04 2.55
N CYS A 66 11.24 -1.98 2.47
CA CYS A 66 10.53 -0.87 1.84
C CYS A 66 10.87 0.48 2.51
N ALA A 67 10.91 0.52 3.84
CA ALA A 67 11.30 1.73 4.58
C ALA A 67 12.76 2.14 4.30
N ALA A 68 13.69 1.18 4.21
CA ALA A 68 15.08 1.43 3.83
C ALA A 68 15.19 1.99 2.41
N VAL A 69 14.50 1.35 1.44
CA VAL A 69 14.46 1.81 0.05
C VAL A 69 13.89 3.21 -0.05
N GLN A 70 12.80 3.50 0.63
CA GLN A 70 12.18 4.83 0.62
C GLN A 70 13.11 5.90 1.16
N ARG A 71 13.75 5.63 2.32
CA ARG A 71 14.64 6.59 2.99
C ARG A 71 15.90 6.88 2.17
N ASP A 72 16.52 5.83 1.63
CA ASP A 72 17.87 5.94 1.06
C ASP A 72 17.85 6.15 -0.47
N HIS A 73 16.75 5.78 -1.15
CA HIS A 73 16.62 5.85 -2.62
C HIS A 73 15.36 6.57 -3.12
N GLY A 74 14.44 6.94 -2.22
CA GLY A 74 13.27 7.79 -2.51
C GLY A 74 12.07 7.05 -3.12
N GLN A 75 11.02 7.82 -3.42
CA GLN A 75 9.70 7.36 -3.83
C GLN A 75 9.70 6.50 -5.10
N GLN A 76 10.44 6.91 -6.12
CA GLN A 76 10.49 6.17 -7.39
C GLN A 76 11.17 4.80 -7.24
N ALA A 77 12.18 4.72 -6.36
CA ALA A 77 12.84 3.46 -6.07
C ALA A 77 11.91 2.52 -5.27
N LEU A 78 11.16 3.08 -4.31
CA LEU A 78 10.16 2.32 -3.57
C LEU A 78 9.08 1.75 -4.49
N GLU A 79 8.56 2.54 -5.42
CA GLU A 79 7.59 2.06 -6.42
C GLU A 79 8.13 0.90 -7.25
N ARG A 80 9.37 1.04 -7.78
CA ARG A 80 10.00 -0.04 -8.56
C ARG A 80 10.19 -1.30 -7.73
N PHE A 81 10.64 -1.16 -6.49
CA PHE A 81 10.84 -2.29 -5.60
C PHE A 81 9.51 -2.98 -5.26
N TYR A 82 8.48 -2.21 -4.87
CA TYR A 82 7.17 -2.75 -4.57
C TYR A 82 6.56 -3.48 -5.78
N THR A 83 6.71 -2.90 -6.99
CA THR A 83 6.31 -3.58 -8.23
C THR A 83 7.07 -4.88 -8.44
N ALA A 84 8.39 -4.85 -8.24
CA ALA A 84 9.23 -6.04 -8.42
C ALA A 84 8.88 -7.15 -7.42
N LEU A 85 8.53 -6.82 -6.18
CA LEU A 85 8.09 -7.80 -5.16
C LEU A 85 6.96 -8.68 -5.69
N TRP A 86 5.99 -8.09 -6.36
CA TRP A 86 4.81 -8.81 -6.86
C TRP A 86 5.00 -9.41 -8.25
N THR A 87 5.83 -8.80 -9.10
CA THR A 87 6.03 -9.26 -10.48
C THR A 87 7.15 -10.31 -10.63
N THR A 88 8.02 -10.45 -9.65
CA THR A 88 9.04 -11.51 -9.58
C THR A 88 8.58 -12.72 -8.76
N GLY A 89 7.45 -12.60 -8.06
CA GLY A 89 6.82 -13.69 -7.32
C GLY A 89 6.20 -14.73 -8.23
N THR A 90 5.89 -15.89 -7.64
CA THR A 90 5.14 -16.95 -8.29
C THR A 90 3.80 -17.12 -7.59
N GLY A 91 2.69 -16.87 -8.32
CA GLY A 91 1.35 -16.98 -7.75
C GLY A 91 0.93 -15.75 -6.93
N ASP A 92 0.25 -15.98 -5.80
CA ASP A 92 -0.42 -14.94 -5.01
C ASP A 92 0.44 -14.37 -3.88
N TRP A 93 1.76 -14.58 -3.93
CA TRP A 93 2.71 -14.13 -2.93
C TRP A 93 3.87 -13.33 -3.51
N ILE A 94 4.47 -12.46 -2.70
CA ILE A 94 5.64 -11.67 -3.09
C ILE A 94 6.82 -12.59 -3.44
N GLY A 95 7.69 -12.11 -4.35
CA GLY A 95 8.89 -12.82 -4.77
C GLY A 95 10.01 -12.79 -3.73
N ASP A 96 11.11 -13.44 -4.09
CA ASP A 96 12.34 -13.35 -3.32
C ASP A 96 12.83 -11.90 -3.25
N LEU A 97 13.13 -11.43 -2.04
CA LEU A 97 13.43 -10.03 -1.74
C LEU A 97 14.71 -9.53 -2.45
N ARG A 98 15.74 -10.37 -2.54
CA ARG A 98 16.99 -10.01 -3.23
C ARG A 98 16.80 -9.98 -4.74
N THR A 99 16.02 -10.91 -5.28
CA THR A 99 15.62 -10.92 -6.69
C THR A 99 14.82 -9.67 -7.03
N ALA A 100 13.87 -9.28 -6.19
CA ALA A 100 13.06 -8.08 -6.38
C ALA A 100 13.90 -6.80 -6.31
N LEU A 101 14.86 -6.70 -5.36
CA LEU A 101 15.80 -5.58 -5.28
C LEU A 101 16.62 -5.46 -6.56
N SER A 102 17.19 -6.58 -7.04
CA SER A 102 17.95 -6.62 -8.30
C SER A 102 17.10 -6.19 -9.50
N ALA A 103 15.87 -6.70 -9.60
CA ALA A 103 14.93 -6.34 -10.68
C ALA A 103 14.53 -4.85 -10.63
N ALA A 104 14.48 -4.25 -9.45
CA ALA A 104 14.22 -2.83 -9.25
C ALA A 104 15.45 -1.94 -9.53
N GLY A 105 16.62 -2.53 -9.82
CA GLY A 105 17.90 -1.82 -10.01
C GLY A 105 18.45 -1.24 -8.70
N LEU A 106 18.24 -1.94 -7.59
CA LEU A 106 18.67 -1.55 -6.25
C LEU A 106 19.75 -2.50 -5.70
N PRO A 107 20.60 -2.03 -4.77
CA PRO A 107 21.58 -2.88 -4.09
C PRO A 107 20.88 -4.03 -3.35
N VAL A 108 21.33 -5.26 -3.59
CA VAL A 108 20.73 -6.46 -2.97
C VAL A 108 21.02 -6.53 -1.46
N GLU A 109 22.00 -5.79 -0.98
CA GLU A 109 22.39 -5.64 0.41
C GLU A 109 21.31 -4.94 1.24
N LEU A 110 20.40 -4.19 0.62
CA LEU A 110 19.22 -3.61 1.28
C LEU A 110 18.32 -4.68 1.92
N ALA A 111 18.42 -5.94 1.46
CA ALA A 111 17.74 -7.07 2.10
C ALA A 111 18.13 -7.25 3.57
N GLU A 112 19.35 -6.85 3.96
CA GLU A 112 19.82 -6.92 5.35
C GLU A 112 19.01 -6.01 6.29
N ALA A 113 18.41 -4.93 5.77
CA ALA A 113 17.52 -4.07 6.54
C ALA A 113 16.31 -4.83 7.13
N GLY A 114 15.89 -5.91 6.47
CA GLY A 114 14.80 -6.77 6.94
C GLY A 114 15.13 -7.60 8.17
N LEU A 115 16.41 -7.91 8.38
CA LEU A 115 16.87 -8.82 9.44
C LEU A 115 17.05 -8.15 10.81
N GLY A 116 17.09 -6.82 10.85
CA GLY A 116 17.29 -6.05 12.06
C GLY A 116 16.13 -5.11 12.37
N THR A 117 16.18 -4.44 13.52
CA THR A 117 15.14 -3.52 13.98
C THR A 117 15.42 -2.06 13.65
N GLY A 118 16.47 -1.77 12.87
CA GLY A 118 16.94 -0.40 12.58
C GLY A 118 15.95 0.48 11.81
N TYR A 119 14.90 -0.10 11.24
CA TYR A 119 13.86 0.62 10.51
C TYR A 119 12.48 0.55 11.18
N ASP A 120 12.36 -0.10 12.35
CA ASP A 120 11.08 -0.27 13.03
C ASP A 120 10.42 1.08 13.36
N ASP A 121 11.18 2.04 13.85
CA ASP A 121 10.65 3.37 14.16
C ASP A 121 10.16 4.10 12.91
N VAL A 122 10.83 3.91 11.77
CA VAL A 122 10.40 4.51 10.49
C VAL A 122 9.10 3.88 10.01
N VAL A 123 8.99 2.54 10.07
CA VAL A 123 7.75 1.82 9.72
C VAL A 123 6.61 2.23 10.63
N ARG A 124 6.84 2.28 11.96
CA ARG A 124 5.84 2.67 12.96
C ARG A 124 5.38 4.11 12.77
N ALA A 125 6.29 5.04 12.49
CA ALA A 125 5.95 6.43 12.26
C ALA A 125 5.07 6.61 11.02
N SER A 126 5.44 5.97 9.90
CA SER A 126 4.66 6.01 8.66
C SER A 126 3.29 5.34 8.84
N HIS A 127 3.24 4.18 9.53
CA HIS A 127 2.00 3.50 9.89
C HIS A 127 1.08 4.40 10.72
N ALA A 128 1.61 5.00 11.78
CA ALA A 128 0.84 5.88 12.67
C ALA A 128 0.29 7.11 11.94
N GLU A 129 1.03 7.66 10.97
CA GLU A 129 0.55 8.75 10.12
C GLU A 129 -0.70 8.33 9.34
N GLY A 130 -0.68 7.18 8.66
CA GLY A 130 -1.84 6.67 7.92
C GLY A 130 -3.05 6.43 8.81
N ILE A 131 -2.85 5.79 9.96
CA ILE A 131 -3.92 5.54 10.96
C ILE A 131 -4.49 6.85 11.49
N ALA A 132 -3.64 7.84 11.82
CA ALA A 132 -4.11 9.14 12.31
C ALA A 132 -4.97 9.88 11.29
N LEU A 133 -4.67 9.74 10.00
CA LEU A 133 -5.42 10.37 8.93
C LEU A 133 -6.82 9.78 8.74
N ILE A 134 -6.95 8.46 8.82
CA ILE A 134 -8.27 7.80 8.67
C ILE A 134 -9.11 7.92 9.95
N GLY A 135 -8.48 8.10 11.11
CA GLY A 135 -9.19 8.31 12.36
C GLY A 135 -9.80 7.06 12.97
N GLY A 136 -9.04 5.98 13.09
CA GLY A 136 -9.49 4.74 13.72
C GLY A 136 -8.38 3.71 13.81
N ASP A 137 -8.53 2.76 14.70
CA ASP A 137 -7.59 1.66 14.98
C ASP A 137 -8.05 0.30 14.40
N HIS A 138 -9.17 0.29 13.67
CA HIS A 138 -9.84 -0.92 13.18
C HIS A 138 -9.74 -1.08 11.66
N VAL A 139 -9.00 -0.23 10.96
CA VAL A 139 -8.80 -0.29 9.52
C VAL A 139 -7.39 -0.76 9.20
N GLY A 140 -7.28 -1.67 8.24
CA GLY A 140 -6.01 -2.15 7.71
C GLY A 140 -5.51 -1.33 6.53
N THR A 141 -4.91 -2.01 5.59
CA THR A 141 -4.37 -1.44 4.35
C THR A 141 -5.19 -1.92 3.15
N PRO A 142 -5.39 -1.12 2.11
CA PRO A 142 -4.79 0.19 1.82
C PRO A 142 -5.52 1.37 2.48
N ILE A 143 -4.78 2.37 2.96
CA ILE A 143 -5.31 3.69 3.27
C ILE A 143 -4.90 4.63 2.15
N VAL A 144 -5.83 5.43 1.66
CA VAL A 144 -5.57 6.44 0.62
C VAL A 144 -5.99 7.81 1.12
N ALA A 145 -5.09 8.78 0.99
CA ALA A 145 -5.40 10.18 1.23
C ALA A 145 -5.17 10.98 -0.06
N VAL A 146 -6.22 11.65 -0.52
CA VAL A 146 -6.17 12.43 -1.76
C VAL A 146 -6.24 13.91 -1.44
N THR A 147 -5.20 14.64 -1.81
CA THR A 147 -5.17 16.09 -1.73
C THR A 147 -5.48 16.66 -3.11
N ARG A 148 -6.62 17.35 -3.24
CA ARG A 148 -7.07 18.00 -4.46
C ARG A 148 -6.31 19.31 -4.71
N GLU A 149 -6.46 19.86 -5.91
CA GLU A 149 -5.80 21.12 -6.31
C GLU A 149 -6.24 22.34 -5.47
N ASP A 150 -7.46 22.30 -4.96
CA ASP A 150 -8.02 23.33 -4.06
C ASP A 150 -7.58 23.18 -2.60
N GLY A 151 -6.78 22.13 -2.30
CA GLY A 151 -6.28 21.82 -0.96
C GLY A 151 -7.23 20.94 -0.13
N GLU A 152 -8.42 20.62 -0.63
CA GLU A 152 -9.33 19.68 0.04
C GLU A 152 -8.67 18.30 0.13
N ARG A 153 -8.78 17.68 1.30
CA ARG A 153 -8.24 16.34 1.56
C ARG A 153 -9.36 15.35 1.82
N VAL A 154 -9.36 14.25 1.06
CA VAL A 154 -10.28 13.13 1.22
C VAL A 154 -9.48 11.92 1.64
N VAL A 155 -9.86 11.27 2.75
CA VAL A 155 -9.17 10.09 3.29
C VAL A 155 -10.15 8.94 3.36
N PHE A 156 -9.72 7.74 2.92
CA PHE A 156 -10.55 6.55 2.93
C PHE A 156 -9.70 5.28 3.01
N PHE A 157 -10.32 4.22 3.52
CA PHE A 157 -9.81 2.87 3.40
C PHE A 157 -10.28 2.26 2.08
N GLY A 158 -9.39 1.60 1.35
CA GLY A 158 -9.72 1.00 0.07
C GLY A 158 -9.44 1.91 -1.13
N PRO A 159 -10.20 1.74 -2.25
CA PRO A 159 -11.16 0.66 -2.45
C PRO A 159 -10.50 -0.71 -2.47
N VAL A 160 -11.07 -1.67 -1.77
CA VAL A 160 -10.61 -3.06 -1.84
C VAL A 160 -11.23 -3.70 -3.07
N VAL A 161 -10.38 -4.09 -4.02
CA VAL A 161 -10.79 -4.69 -5.28
C VAL A 161 -10.01 -5.99 -5.53
N SER A 162 -10.66 -7.01 -6.07
CA SER A 162 -10.01 -8.28 -6.37
C SER A 162 -9.30 -8.27 -7.73
N ARG A 163 -9.61 -7.29 -8.59
CA ARG A 163 -8.97 -7.09 -9.89
C ARG A 163 -8.81 -5.60 -10.16
N ALA A 164 -7.62 -5.18 -10.55
CA ALA A 164 -7.35 -3.80 -10.91
C ALA A 164 -8.06 -3.45 -12.23
N PRO A 165 -8.99 -2.49 -12.25
CA PRO A 165 -9.54 -1.99 -13.50
C PRO A 165 -8.46 -1.18 -14.26
N THR A 166 -8.58 -1.12 -15.59
CA THR A 166 -7.61 -0.44 -16.46
C THR A 166 -8.26 0.68 -17.26
N GLY A 167 -7.46 1.62 -17.76
CA GLY A 167 -7.89 2.71 -18.61
C GLY A 167 -9.05 3.52 -18.03
N GLU A 168 -10.09 3.76 -18.82
CA GLU A 168 -11.25 4.56 -18.40
C GLU A 168 -12.07 3.91 -17.27
N GLN A 169 -12.02 2.59 -17.11
CA GLN A 169 -12.67 1.94 -15.96
C GLN A 169 -11.93 2.28 -14.65
N ALA A 170 -10.60 2.34 -14.69
CA ALA A 170 -9.81 2.80 -13.55
C ALA A 170 -10.16 4.25 -13.18
N ALA A 171 -10.27 5.11 -14.18
CA ALA A 171 -10.66 6.52 -14.01
C ALA A 171 -12.05 6.67 -13.40
N ARG A 172 -13.03 5.92 -13.88
CA ARG A 172 -14.41 5.96 -13.35
C ARG A 172 -14.48 5.52 -11.88
N LEU A 173 -13.73 4.46 -11.54
CA LEU A 173 -13.65 4.03 -10.14
C LEU A 173 -13.01 5.13 -9.27
N TRP A 174 -11.96 5.78 -9.77
CA TRP A 174 -11.30 6.89 -9.09
C TRP A 174 -12.26 8.07 -8.85
N ASP A 175 -12.90 8.56 -9.92
CA ASP A 175 -13.81 9.69 -9.85
C ASP A 175 -15.00 9.39 -8.90
N GLY A 176 -15.58 8.17 -9.01
CA GLY A 176 -16.66 7.73 -8.14
C GLY A 176 -16.24 7.58 -6.68
N THR A 177 -15.07 7.02 -6.41
CA THR A 177 -14.54 6.87 -5.04
C THR A 177 -14.36 8.23 -4.37
N LEU A 178 -13.80 9.22 -5.09
CA LEU A 178 -13.62 10.56 -4.53
C LEU A 178 -14.94 11.29 -4.27
N LEU A 179 -15.94 11.09 -5.12
CA LEU A 179 -17.28 11.65 -4.89
C LEU A 179 -17.92 11.05 -3.64
N VAL A 180 -17.87 9.74 -3.50
CA VAL A 180 -18.47 9.02 -2.37
C VAL A 180 -17.73 9.33 -1.08
N ALA A 181 -16.40 9.14 -1.06
CA ALA A 181 -15.58 9.35 0.13
C ALA A 181 -15.50 10.82 0.58
N GLY A 182 -15.65 11.78 -0.35
CA GLY A 182 -15.70 13.20 -0.05
C GLY A 182 -17.07 13.70 0.41
N THR A 183 -18.10 12.85 0.48
CA THR A 183 -19.44 13.25 0.92
C THR A 183 -19.48 13.41 2.45
N PRO A 184 -19.85 14.58 2.98
CA PRO A 184 -19.95 14.77 4.43
C PRO A 184 -20.87 13.73 5.09
N GLY A 185 -20.39 13.08 6.16
CA GLY A 185 -21.13 12.06 6.87
C GLY A 185 -21.13 10.67 6.22
N PHE A 186 -20.37 10.48 5.14
CA PHE A 186 -20.14 9.15 4.59
C PHE A 186 -19.11 8.40 5.45
N HIS A 187 -19.38 7.14 5.77
CA HIS A 187 -18.49 6.31 6.58
C HIS A 187 -18.05 5.03 5.87
N GLU A 188 -18.98 4.29 5.27
CA GLU A 188 -18.67 2.99 4.71
C GLU A 188 -19.59 2.60 3.53
N LEU A 189 -19.01 1.96 2.52
CA LEU A 189 -19.73 1.27 1.46
C LEU A 189 -19.05 -0.09 1.24
N LYS A 190 -19.79 -1.18 1.48
CA LYS A 190 -19.32 -2.54 1.21
C LYS A 190 -19.97 -3.12 -0.04
N GLY A 191 -19.15 -3.74 -0.87
CA GLY A 191 -19.58 -4.49 -2.03
C GLY A 191 -19.98 -5.94 -1.69
N ARG A 192 -19.79 -6.82 -2.67
CA ARG A 192 -19.95 -8.27 -2.50
C ARG A 192 -18.85 -8.84 -1.60
N PRO A 193 -18.99 -10.11 -1.13
CA PRO A 193 -17.88 -10.81 -0.47
C PRO A 193 -16.61 -10.76 -1.32
N HIS A 194 -15.46 -10.71 -0.66
CA HIS A 194 -14.18 -10.66 -1.35
C HIS A 194 -13.96 -11.93 -2.20
N GLU A 195 -13.52 -11.74 -3.43
CA GLU A 195 -12.97 -12.79 -4.28
C GLU A 195 -11.44 -12.80 -4.12
N GLU A 196 -10.80 -13.89 -4.50
CA GLU A 196 -9.34 -14.00 -4.50
C GLU A 196 -8.72 -12.84 -5.31
N PRO A 197 -7.67 -12.19 -4.79
CA PRO A 197 -7.06 -11.06 -5.48
C PRO A 197 -6.22 -11.53 -6.69
N HIS A 198 -6.43 -10.91 -7.84
CA HIS A 198 -5.64 -11.14 -9.05
C HIS A 198 -4.37 -10.27 -8.99
N THR A 199 -3.29 -10.85 -8.55
CA THR A 199 -2.00 -10.17 -8.32
C THR A 199 -1.15 -10.03 -9.59
N THR A 200 -1.51 -10.73 -10.66
CA THR A 200 -0.82 -10.73 -11.97
C THR A 200 -1.51 -9.85 -13.00
#